data_5103b7d07a1fe904843f415d3a3854c0
#
_entry.id   5103b7d07a1fe904843f415d3a3854c0
#
_cell.length_a   1.000
_cell.length_b   1.000
_cell.length_c   1.000
_cell.angle_alpha   90.00
_cell.angle_beta   90.00
_cell.angle_gamma   90.00
#
_symmetry.space_group_name_H-M   'P 1'
#
loop_
_entity.id
_entity.type
_entity.pdbx_description
1 polymer ?
#
loop_
_entity_poly.entity_id
_entity_poly.type
_entity_poly.pdbx_seq_one_letter_code
_entity_poly.pdbx_strand_id
1 'polypeptide(L)'
;TPSAIRDGFAALRPDAVLCSLAPRLGLTALQEKLGGFGRLARMNPNATSVVAQGYNPIALGDGLPADARAALLALLTPLGQTPEVPDALIETYAVVSAMGPTYFWFQFDALRQQAEAFGLSPADARDTLRAMLHGAVDTLFASELSPARVMDLVPVRPLADSEAAILHLLDDDSE
;
A
#
# COMPACT_ATOMS: atom_id res chain seq x y z
N THR A 1 -16.00 -10.80 16.96
CA THR A 1 -16.11 -12.12 17.62
C THR A 1 -16.41 -13.19 16.58
N PRO A 2 -16.01 -14.49 16.77
CA PRO A 2 -16.29 -15.58 15.82
C PRO A 2 -17.78 -15.79 15.50
N SER A 3 -18.67 -15.45 16.44
CA SER A 3 -20.11 -15.51 16.24
C SER A 3 -20.62 -14.45 15.24
N ALA A 4 -20.13 -13.22 15.32
CA ALA A 4 -20.54 -12.14 14.42
C ALA A 4 -20.18 -12.43 12.95
N ILE A 5 -19.06 -13.13 12.70
CA ILE A 5 -18.67 -13.55 11.35
C ILE A 5 -19.64 -14.64 10.83
N ARG A 6 -20.00 -15.61 11.67
CA ARG A 6 -20.97 -16.67 11.31
C ARG A 6 -22.36 -16.12 11.02
N ASP A 7 -22.84 -15.20 11.85
CA ASP A 7 -24.19 -14.64 11.72
C ASP A 7 -24.30 -13.75 10.48
N GLY A 8 -23.24 -12.94 10.21
CA GLY A 8 -23.16 -12.16 8.98
C GLY A 8 -23.02 -13.01 7.71
N PHE A 9 -22.33 -14.16 7.81
CA PHE A 9 -22.15 -15.09 6.70
C PHE A 9 -23.45 -15.80 6.31
N ALA A 10 -24.27 -16.19 7.28
CA ALA A 10 -25.57 -16.83 7.01
C ALA A 10 -26.53 -15.93 6.21
N ALA A 11 -26.29 -14.62 6.17
CA ALA A 11 -27.08 -13.64 5.41
C ALA A 11 -26.52 -13.37 4.00
N LEU A 12 -25.36 -13.93 3.63
CA LEU A 12 -24.78 -13.73 2.30
C LEU A 12 -25.58 -14.50 1.24
N ARG A 13 -25.79 -13.85 0.11
CA ARG A 13 -26.34 -14.53 -1.08
C ARG A 13 -25.33 -15.56 -1.60
N PRO A 14 -25.80 -16.67 -2.20
CA PRO A 14 -24.91 -17.71 -2.73
C PRO A 14 -23.92 -17.19 -3.82
N ASP A 15 -24.31 -16.14 -4.54
CA ASP A 15 -23.53 -15.50 -5.59
C ASP A 15 -22.62 -14.36 -5.10
N ALA A 16 -22.69 -14.02 -3.82
CA ALA A 16 -21.87 -12.97 -3.25
C ALA A 16 -20.35 -13.30 -3.31
N VAL A 17 -19.54 -12.28 -3.41
CA VAL A 17 -18.07 -12.36 -3.23
C VAL A 17 -17.73 -11.73 -1.89
N LEU A 18 -16.98 -12.43 -1.07
CA LEU A 18 -16.45 -11.88 0.18
C LEU A 18 -14.99 -11.49 -0.02
N CYS A 19 -14.71 -10.18 0.00
CA CYS A 19 -13.36 -9.65 -0.01
C CYS A 19 -12.95 -9.28 1.43
N SER A 20 -12.02 -10.06 1.99
CA SER A 20 -11.51 -9.82 3.34
C SER A 20 -10.44 -8.74 3.33
N LEU A 21 -10.53 -7.79 4.23
CA LEU A 21 -9.51 -6.78 4.53
C LEU A 21 -8.83 -7.07 5.88
N ALA A 22 -9.08 -8.23 6.47
CA ALA A 22 -8.53 -8.61 7.76
C ALA A 22 -7.05 -8.99 7.64
N PRO A 23 -6.16 -8.37 8.43
CA PRO A 23 -4.75 -8.76 8.46
C PRO A 23 -4.59 -10.17 9.05
N ARG A 24 -3.54 -10.86 8.64
CA ARG A 24 -3.10 -12.16 9.20
C ARG A 24 -4.13 -13.30 9.10
N LEU A 25 -5.15 -13.18 8.25
CA LEU A 25 -6.13 -14.23 8.02
C LEU A 25 -6.13 -14.62 6.54
N GLY A 26 -5.33 -15.64 6.19
CA GLY A 26 -5.18 -16.14 4.82
C GLY A 26 -6.46 -16.77 4.27
N LEU A 27 -6.52 -16.92 2.95
CA LEU A 27 -7.69 -17.44 2.22
C LEU A 27 -8.11 -18.82 2.70
N THR A 28 -7.17 -19.73 2.94
CA THR A 28 -7.46 -21.11 3.45
C THR A 28 -8.14 -21.05 4.81
N ALA A 29 -7.56 -20.31 5.76
CA ALA A 29 -8.12 -20.20 7.10
C ALA A 29 -9.48 -19.46 7.09
N LEU A 30 -9.66 -18.50 6.19
CA LEU A 30 -10.93 -17.82 5.99
C LEU A 30 -11.99 -18.78 5.45
N GLN A 31 -11.65 -19.59 4.45
CA GLN A 31 -12.54 -20.60 3.87
C GLN A 31 -12.99 -21.63 4.90
N GLU A 32 -12.09 -22.15 5.71
CA GLU A 32 -12.42 -23.06 6.80
C GLU A 32 -13.38 -22.46 7.81
N LYS A 33 -13.10 -21.21 8.25
CA LYS A 33 -13.97 -20.48 9.21
C LYS A 33 -15.37 -20.20 8.66
N LEU A 34 -15.51 -20.13 7.35
CA LEU A 34 -16.76 -19.87 6.62
C LEU A 34 -17.41 -21.15 6.08
N GLY A 35 -17.04 -22.32 6.63
CA GLY A 35 -17.70 -23.59 6.29
C GLY A 35 -17.50 -24.03 4.83
N GLY A 36 -16.36 -23.68 4.23
CA GLY A 36 -16.02 -24.08 2.86
C GLY A 36 -16.47 -23.06 1.78
N PHE A 37 -16.94 -21.88 2.15
CA PHE A 37 -17.30 -20.86 1.17
C PHE A 37 -16.10 -20.47 0.32
N GLY A 38 -16.20 -20.65 -1.01
CA GLY A 38 -15.06 -20.52 -1.92
C GLY A 38 -14.99 -19.19 -2.69
N ARG A 39 -16.06 -18.37 -2.70
CA ARG A 39 -16.07 -17.10 -3.45
C ARG A 39 -15.36 -15.98 -2.66
N LEU A 40 -14.09 -16.20 -2.39
CA LEU A 40 -13.27 -15.39 -1.51
C LEU A 40 -12.23 -14.58 -2.29
N ALA A 41 -11.98 -13.39 -1.79
CA ALA A 41 -10.80 -12.59 -2.10
C ALA A 41 -10.24 -12.02 -0.79
N ARG A 42 -8.96 -11.66 -0.83
CA ARG A 42 -8.30 -10.96 0.27
C ARG A 42 -7.47 -9.83 -0.30
N MET A 43 -7.65 -8.64 0.24
CA MET A 43 -6.96 -7.44 -0.24
C MET A 43 -6.35 -6.67 0.92
N ASN A 44 -5.21 -6.06 0.67
CA ASN A 44 -4.61 -5.12 1.59
C ASN A 44 -4.79 -3.70 1.03
N PRO A 45 -5.75 -2.91 1.58
CA PRO A 45 -6.03 -1.59 1.05
C PRO A 45 -4.93 -0.60 1.40
N ASN A 46 -4.63 0.28 0.46
CA ASN A 46 -3.65 1.36 0.61
C ASN A 46 -4.35 2.70 0.81
N ALA A 47 -3.86 3.52 1.74
CA ALA A 47 -4.46 4.81 2.07
C ALA A 47 -4.45 5.82 0.91
N THR A 48 -3.53 5.70 -0.05
CA THR A 48 -3.47 6.56 -1.24
C THR A 48 -4.61 6.30 -2.22
N SER A 49 -5.44 5.30 -1.98
CA SER A 49 -6.72 5.08 -2.69
C SER A 49 -7.68 6.27 -2.56
N VAL A 50 -7.56 7.09 -1.52
CA VAL A 50 -8.37 8.31 -1.33
C VAL A 50 -8.19 9.33 -2.47
N VAL A 51 -7.06 9.27 -3.17
CA VAL A 51 -6.76 10.08 -4.36
C VAL A 51 -6.65 9.22 -5.63
N ALA A 52 -7.25 8.02 -5.65
CA ALA A 52 -7.24 7.07 -6.76
C ALA A 52 -5.82 6.59 -7.19
N GLN A 53 -4.85 6.64 -6.28
CA GLN A 53 -3.47 6.23 -6.51
C GLN A 53 -3.03 5.10 -5.55
N GLY A 54 -4.00 4.31 -5.10
CA GLY A 54 -3.71 3.16 -4.26
C GLY A 54 -2.95 2.07 -5.03
N TYR A 55 -2.11 1.34 -4.30
CA TYR A 55 -1.53 0.08 -4.74
C TYR A 55 -2.05 -1.00 -3.78
N ASN A 56 -3.10 -1.70 -4.19
CA ASN A 56 -3.95 -2.55 -3.36
C ASN A 56 -3.78 -4.03 -3.76
N PRO A 57 -2.75 -4.73 -3.31
CA PRO A 57 -2.53 -6.13 -3.66
C PRO A 57 -3.73 -6.99 -3.24
N ILE A 58 -4.16 -7.88 -4.14
CA ILE A 58 -5.29 -8.77 -3.92
C ILE A 58 -4.89 -10.23 -4.20
N ALA A 59 -5.31 -11.12 -3.32
CA ALA A 59 -5.29 -12.56 -3.54
C ALA A 59 -6.72 -13.05 -3.80
N LEU A 60 -6.88 -13.88 -4.82
CA LEU A 60 -8.17 -14.42 -5.24
C LEU A 60 -8.21 -15.90 -4.92
N GLY A 61 -9.29 -16.35 -4.27
CA GLY A 61 -9.50 -17.77 -3.96
C GLY A 61 -9.81 -18.60 -5.21
N ASP A 62 -9.33 -19.84 -5.25
CA ASP A 62 -9.55 -20.78 -6.38
C ASP A 62 -11.02 -21.03 -6.69
N GLY A 63 -11.89 -20.90 -5.68
CA GLY A 63 -13.35 -21.04 -5.83
C GLY A 63 -14.06 -19.81 -6.38
N LEU A 64 -13.34 -18.73 -6.72
CA LEU A 64 -13.94 -17.52 -7.27
C LEU A 64 -14.10 -17.64 -8.79
N PRO A 65 -15.34 -17.67 -9.33
CA PRO A 65 -15.58 -17.77 -10.77
C PRO A 65 -14.99 -16.58 -11.54
N ALA A 66 -14.63 -16.81 -12.81
CA ALA A 66 -13.94 -15.83 -13.65
C ALA A 66 -14.74 -14.53 -13.84
N ASP A 67 -16.05 -14.63 -13.99
CA ASP A 67 -16.96 -13.49 -14.10
C ASP A 67 -17.02 -12.66 -12.81
N ALA A 68 -17.10 -13.33 -11.67
CA ALA A 68 -17.08 -12.68 -10.35
C ALA A 68 -15.73 -12.02 -10.05
N ARG A 69 -14.63 -12.66 -10.46
CA ARG A 69 -13.27 -12.10 -10.39
C ARG A 69 -13.18 -10.82 -11.23
N ALA A 70 -13.61 -10.86 -12.49
CA ALA A 70 -13.60 -9.69 -13.36
C ALA A 70 -14.45 -8.54 -12.80
N ALA A 71 -15.66 -8.86 -12.27
CA ALA A 71 -16.53 -7.88 -11.65
C ALA A 71 -15.91 -7.24 -10.40
N LEU A 72 -15.26 -8.04 -9.54
CA LEU A 72 -14.56 -7.53 -8.36
C LEU A 72 -13.42 -6.59 -8.75
N LEU A 73 -12.55 -6.99 -9.68
CA LEU A 73 -11.43 -6.16 -10.12
C LEU A 73 -11.91 -4.85 -10.76
N ALA A 74 -12.98 -4.90 -11.57
CA ALA A 74 -13.59 -3.70 -12.14
C ALA A 74 -14.15 -2.76 -11.06
N LEU A 75 -14.77 -3.31 -10.01
CA LEU A 75 -15.27 -2.53 -8.87
C LEU A 75 -14.14 -1.80 -8.12
N LEU A 76 -12.96 -2.41 -8.04
CA LEU A 76 -11.80 -1.85 -7.32
C LEU A 76 -10.98 -0.86 -8.16
N THR A 77 -11.17 -0.80 -9.48
CA THR A 77 -10.43 0.10 -10.39
C THR A 77 -10.38 1.57 -9.92
N PRO A 78 -11.44 2.19 -9.37
CA PRO A 78 -11.38 3.57 -8.89
C PRO A 78 -10.40 3.80 -7.73
N LEU A 79 -9.95 2.75 -7.05
CA LEU A 79 -9.01 2.85 -5.92
C LEU A 79 -7.55 3.01 -6.36
N GLY A 80 -7.24 2.76 -7.64
CA GLY A 80 -5.89 2.72 -8.20
C GLY A 80 -5.55 1.35 -8.74
N GLN A 81 -4.31 0.91 -8.57
CA GLN A 81 -3.84 -0.40 -9.01
C GLN A 81 -4.26 -1.51 -8.03
N THR A 82 -4.68 -2.64 -8.58
CA THR A 82 -5.06 -3.82 -7.79
C THR A 82 -4.36 -5.05 -8.38
N PRO A 83 -3.03 -5.19 -8.18
CA PRO A 83 -2.28 -6.31 -8.70
C PRO A 83 -2.69 -7.60 -7.98
N GLU A 84 -2.89 -8.66 -8.76
CA GLU A 84 -3.10 -9.99 -8.19
C GLU A 84 -1.77 -10.60 -7.76
N VAL A 85 -1.76 -11.09 -6.53
CA VAL A 85 -0.57 -11.66 -5.89
C VAL A 85 -0.92 -12.96 -5.16
N PRO A 86 0.05 -13.85 -4.92
CA PRO A 86 -0.14 -15.00 -4.04
C PRO A 86 -0.57 -14.58 -2.63
N ASP A 87 -1.51 -15.32 -2.03
CA ASP A 87 -2.02 -15.02 -0.68
C ASP A 87 -0.89 -14.94 0.38
N ALA A 88 0.14 -15.77 0.24
CA ALA A 88 1.30 -15.77 1.12
C ALA A 88 2.12 -14.45 1.10
N LEU A 89 1.97 -13.62 0.06
CA LEU A 89 2.70 -12.35 -0.07
C LEU A 89 1.89 -11.13 0.39
N ILE A 90 0.61 -11.29 0.71
CA ILE A 90 -0.24 -10.17 1.11
C ILE A 90 0.33 -9.41 2.32
N GLU A 91 0.89 -10.12 3.30
CA GLU A 91 1.50 -9.47 4.48
C GLU A 91 2.80 -8.74 4.12
N THR A 92 3.61 -9.29 3.24
CA THR A 92 4.82 -8.59 2.73
C THR A 92 4.45 -7.28 2.04
N TYR A 93 3.41 -7.31 1.19
CA TYR A 93 2.91 -6.09 0.56
C TYR A 93 2.30 -5.10 1.57
N ALA A 94 1.76 -5.59 2.72
CA ALA A 94 1.25 -4.71 3.77
C ALA A 94 2.34 -3.79 4.31
N VAL A 95 3.52 -4.32 4.57
CA VAL A 95 4.67 -3.54 5.05
C VAL A 95 5.07 -2.47 4.03
N VAL A 96 5.18 -2.84 2.76
CA VAL A 96 5.69 -1.94 1.72
C VAL A 96 4.62 -0.96 1.23
N SER A 97 3.41 -1.42 0.93
CA SER A 97 2.40 -0.58 0.29
C SER A 97 1.40 0.04 1.27
N ALA A 98 0.86 -0.71 2.22
CA ALA A 98 -0.15 -0.16 3.13
C ALA A 98 0.46 0.74 4.22
N MET A 99 1.56 0.29 4.84
CA MET A 99 2.29 1.08 5.84
C MET A 99 3.27 2.07 5.20
N GLY A 100 3.76 1.80 3.99
CA GLY A 100 4.78 2.59 3.29
C GLY A 100 4.58 4.10 3.36
N PRO A 101 3.40 4.66 3.05
CA PRO A 101 3.19 6.11 3.14
C PRO A 101 3.45 6.70 4.52
N THR A 102 3.24 5.93 5.60
CA THR A 102 3.42 6.42 6.98
C THR A 102 4.89 6.65 7.32
N TYR A 103 5.82 5.97 6.66
CA TYR A 103 7.26 6.22 6.83
C TYR A 103 7.69 7.60 6.33
N PHE A 104 6.91 8.22 5.42
CA PHE A 104 7.31 9.42 4.70
C PHE A 104 6.43 10.64 4.97
N TRP A 105 5.14 10.48 5.22
CA TRP A 105 4.20 11.62 5.32
C TRP A 105 4.62 12.67 6.35
N PHE A 106 5.07 12.28 7.52
CA PHE A 106 5.54 13.22 8.55
C PHE A 106 6.81 13.97 8.10
N GLN A 107 7.67 13.32 7.32
CA GLN A 107 8.87 13.94 6.75
C GLN A 107 8.49 14.96 5.68
N PHE A 108 7.53 14.61 4.82
CA PHE A 108 7.04 15.52 3.78
C PHE A 108 6.40 16.77 4.39
N ASP A 109 5.60 16.61 5.44
CA ASP A 109 4.98 17.75 6.13
C ASP A 109 6.03 18.60 6.87
N ALA A 110 7.04 18.00 7.49
CA ALA A 110 8.16 18.74 8.10
C ALA A 110 8.93 19.58 7.06
N LEU A 111 9.22 19.01 5.89
CA LEU A 111 9.87 19.75 4.79
C LEU A 111 8.99 20.91 4.28
N ARG A 112 7.69 20.72 4.19
CA ARG A 112 6.74 21.78 3.83
C ARG A 112 6.79 22.92 4.84
N GLN A 113 6.71 22.62 6.13
CA GLN A 113 6.78 23.62 7.19
C GLN A 113 8.13 24.39 7.15
N GLN A 114 9.23 23.68 6.89
CA GLN A 114 10.53 24.31 6.75
C GLN A 114 10.61 25.24 5.53
N ALA A 115 10.05 24.84 4.39
CA ALA A 115 9.98 25.67 3.19
C ALA A 115 9.20 26.97 3.45
N GLU A 116 8.08 26.89 4.16
CA GLU A 116 7.29 28.06 4.58
C GLU A 116 8.08 28.95 5.55
N ALA A 117 8.79 28.36 6.50
CA ALA A 117 9.66 29.11 7.43
C ALA A 117 10.82 29.83 6.71
N PHE A 118 11.26 29.33 5.56
CA PHE A 118 12.25 29.97 4.69
C PHE A 118 11.64 31.01 3.73
N GLY A 119 10.33 31.25 3.80
CA GLY A 119 9.66 32.35 3.10
C GLY A 119 8.90 31.95 1.84
N LEU A 120 8.75 30.66 1.53
CA LEU A 120 7.84 30.24 0.47
C LEU A 120 6.37 30.43 0.91
N SER A 121 5.52 30.79 -0.04
CA SER A 121 4.08 30.76 0.24
C SER A 121 3.61 29.31 0.48
N PRO A 122 2.52 29.06 1.22
CA PRO A 122 1.97 27.71 1.39
C PRO A 122 1.67 26.99 0.07
N ALA A 123 1.28 27.73 -0.97
CA ALA A 123 1.05 27.17 -2.29
C ALA A 123 2.35 26.74 -2.96
N ASP A 124 3.36 27.63 -2.96
CA ASP A 124 4.67 27.32 -3.57
C ASP A 124 5.38 26.19 -2.83
N ALA A 125 5.33 26.17 -1.49
CA ALA A 125 5.91 25.10 -0.69
C ALA A 125 5.30 23.73 -1.05
N ARG A 126 3.96 23.66 -1.12
CA ARG A 126 3.24 22.44 -1.53
C ARG A 126 3.61 21.99 -2.94
N ASP A 127 3.56 22.90 -3.90
CA ASP A 127 3.72 22.56 -5.31
C ASP A 127 5.19 22.20 -5.62
N THR A 128 6.15 22.90 -5.01
CA THR A 128 7.59 22.58 -5.11
C THR A 128 7.89 21.21 -4.53
N LEU A 129 7.41 20.91 -3.31
CA LEU A 129 7.64 19.62 -2.69
C LEU A 129 7.01 18.48 -3.46
N ARG A 130 5.77 18.66 -3.92
CA ARG A 130 5.10 17.65 -4.73
C ARG A 130 5.90 17.33 -6.00
N ALA A 131 6.36 18.35 -6.72
CA ALA A 131 7.15 18.17 -7.93
C ALA A 131 8.51 17.48 -7.63
N MET A 132 9.19 17.92 -6.58
CA MET A 132 10.47 17.34 -6.16
C MET A 132 10.32 15.87 -5.77
N LEU A 133 9.31 15.51 -4.95
CA LEU A 133 9.10 14.14 -4.50
C LEU A 133 8.76 13.20 -5.66
N HIS A 134 7.89 13.62 -6.60
CA HIS A 134 7.62 12.83 -7.81
C HIS A 134 8.90 12.62 -8.63
N GLY A 135 9.66 13.69 -8.86
CA GLY A 135 10.93 13.60 -9.59
C GLY A 135 11.96 12.70 -8.90
N ALA A 136 12.06 12.75 -7.57
CA ALA A 136 12.97 11.89 -6.81
C ALA A 136 12.61 10.40 -6.94
N VAL A 137 11.31 10.07 -6.84
CA VAL A 137 10.80 8.71 -7.03
C VAL A 137 11.10 8.23 -8.45
N ASP A 138 10.76 9.01 -9.47
CA ASP A 138 10.97 8.65 -10.87
C ASP A 138 12.48 8.50 -11.19
N THR A 139 13.33 9.37 -10.62
CA THR A 139 14.77 9.27 -10.80
C THR A 139 15.31 7.96 -10.22
N LEU A 140 14.84 7.54 -9.05
CA LEU A 140 15.32 6.33 -8.41
C LEU A 140 14.80 5.04 -9.07
N PHE A 141 13.53 5.02 -9.48
CA PHE A 141 12.85 3.78 -9.88
C PHE A 141 12.53 3.67 -11.37
N ALA A 142 12.56 4.79 -12.12
CA ALA A 142 12.21 4.80 -13.53
C ALA A 142 13.35 5.24 -14.46
N SER A 143 14.48 5.75 -13.91
CA SER A 143 15.66 6.06 -14.75
C SER A 143 16.52 4.81 -14.98
N GLU A 144 17.43 4.88 -15.98
CA GLU A 144 18.41 3.83 -16.24
C GLU A 144 19.64 3.90 -15.32
N LEU A 145 19.68 4.84 -14.37
CA LEU A 145 20.78 5.00 -13.41
C LEU A 145 20.70 3.92 -12.31
N SER A 146 21.86 3.43 -11.89
CA SER A 146 21.90 2.59 -10.69
C SER A 146 21.58 3.42 -9.45
N PRO A 147 21.01 2.81 -8.36
CA PRO A 147 20.74 3.53 -7.12
C PRO A 147 21.96 4.30 -6.58
N ALA A 148 23.15 3.72 -6.66
CA ALA A 148 24.39 4.39 -6.25
C ALA A 148 24.65 5.68 -7.05
N ARG A 149 24.43 5.65 -8.37
CA ARG A 149 24.58 6.84 -9.22
C ARG A 149 23.51 7.89 -8.92
N VAL A 150 22.29 7.48 -8.61
CA VAL A 150 21.23 8.42 -8.21
C VAL A 150 21.59 9.13 -6.90
N MET A 151 22.13 8.40 -5.92
CA MET A 151 22.58 8.98 -4.64
C MET A 151 23.74 9.98 -4.81
N ASP A 152 24.52 9.84 -5.87
CA ASP A 152 25.67 10.73 -6.18
C ASP A 152 25.30 11.97 -7.02
N LEU A 153 24.04 12.10 -7.49
CA LEU A 153 23.62 13.24 -8.32
C LEU A 153 23.69 14.57 -7.57
N VAL A 154 23.50 14.55 -6.25
CA VAL A 154 23.55 15.74 -5.40
C VAL A 154 24.66 15.57 -4.37
N PRO A 155 25.73 16.38 -4.42
CA PRO A 155 26.87 16.21 -3.51
C PRO A 155 26.57 16.64 -2.07
N VAL A 156 25.55 17.48 -1.84
CA VAL A 156 25.15 17.94 -0.50
C VAL A 156 24.06 17.01 0.04
N ARG A 157 24.38 16.30 1.12
CA ARG A 157 23.49 15.32 1.76
C ARG A 157 23.25 15.71 3.21
N PRO A 158 22.21 16.50 3.51
CA PRO A 158 21.96 17.04 4.86
C PRO A 158 21.75 15.98 5.95
N LEU A 159 21.31 14.77 5.60
CA LEU A 159 21.05 13.68 6.53
C LEU A 159 22.12 12.58 6.51
N ALA A 160 23.27 12.79 5.86
CA ALA A 160 24.30 11.76 5.69
C ALA A 160 24.75 11.15 7.03
N ASP A 161 24.94 11.97 8.07
CA ASP A 161 25.37 11.51 9.39
C ASP A 161 24.28 10.70 10.14
N SER A 162 23.02 10.83 9.73
CA SER A 162 21.87 10.15 10.34
C SER A 162 21.36 8.95 9.51
N GLU A 163 21.87 8.76 8.30
CA GLU A 163 21.38 7.76 7.35
C GLU A 163 21.43 6.34 7.93
N ALA A 164 22.53 5.95 8.56
CA ALA A 164 22.67 4.63 9.17
C ALA A 164 21.65 4.38 10.30
N ALA A 165 21.36 5.41 11.10
CA ALA A 165 20.37 5.31 12.17
C ALA A 165 18.94 5.20 11.61
N ILE A 166 18.62 5.92 10.53
CA ILE A 166 17.32 5.83 9.85
C ILE A 166 17.12 4.45 9.23
N LEU A 167 18.16 3.91 8.57
CA LEU A 167 18.11 2.56 7.98
C LEU A 167 17.89 1.50 9.06
N HIS A 168 18.54 1.60 10.21
CA HIS A 168 18.35 0.67 11.33
C HIS A 168 16.89 0.66 11.82
N LEU A 169 16.24 1.81 11.91
CA LEU A 169 14.82 1.89 12.27
C LEU A 169 13.91 1.19 11.25
N LEU A 170 14.25 1.23 9.96
CA LEU A 170 13.48 0.53 8.92
C LEU A 170 13.67 -0.99 8.97
N ASP A 171 14.84 -1.46 9.44
CA ASP A 171 15.11 -2.90 9.59
C ASP A 171 14.41 -3.50 10.82
N ASP A 172 14.34 -2.77 11.95
CA ASP A 172 13.72 -3.24 13.20
C ASP A 172 12.19 -3.40 13.11
N ASP A 173 11.52 -2.62 12.25
CA ASP A 173 10.06 -2.71 12.05
C ASP A 173 9.64 -3.91 11.19
N SER A 174 10.57 -4.77 10.74
CA SER A 174 10.29 -5.92 9.89
C SER A 174 10.05 -7.24 10.67
N GLU A 175 10.06 -7.24 12.01
CA GLU A 175 9.68 -8.37 12.86
C GLU A 175 8.20 -8.25 13.32
#